data_48b881e9f6444608e2789a624a5813dc
#
_entry.id   48b881e9f6444608e2789a624a5813dc
#
_cell.length_a   1.000
_cell.length_b   1.000
_cell.length_c   1.000
_cell.angle_alpha   90.00
_cell.angle_beta   90.00
_cell.angle_gamma   90.00
#
_symmetry.space_group_name_H-M   'P 1'
#
loop_
_entity.id
_entity.type
_entity.pdbx_description
1 polymer ?
#
loop_
_entity_poly.entity_id
_entity_poly.type
_entity_poly.pdbx_seq_one_letter_code
_entity_poly.pdbx_strand_id
1 'polypeptide(L)'
;MTILLKNIRPSLFASVVLALLLGACSTMSMDPSRTSKVALDGAHEVPPSGSAASGGGAIVVAADKSVSGSVTTTGMQGKVAHIHEGALGANGPVLVSLAKSGDGTWSVPPGIRFTDAQYASYQAGKLYINVHSATNPGGEIRGQLLP
;
A
#
# COMPACT_ATOMS: atom_id res chain seq x y z
N MET A 1 65.36 69.80 -17.58
CA MET A 1 65.59 68.86 -16.46
C MET A 1 64.38 67.97 -16.36
N THR A 2 64.46 66.77 -16.97
CA THR A 2 63.34 65.90 -17.28
C THR A 2 63.24 64.81 -16.23
N ILE A 3 62.11 64.74 -15.57
CA ILE A 3 61.81 63.70 -14.57
C ILE A 3 60.81 62.70 -15.18
N LEU A 4 61.30 61.46 -15.35
CA LEU A 4 60.55 60.35 -15.83
C LEU A 4 59.55 59.86 -14.73
N LEU A 5 58.26 59.86 -15.01
CA LEU A 5 57.25 59.20 -14.19
C LEU A 5 57.05 57.74 -14.68
N LYS A 6 57.38 56.83 -13.81
CA LYS A 6 57.30 55.41 -14.01
C LYS A 6 55.84 54.90 -13.82
N ASN A 7 55.25 54.38 -14.87
CA ASN A 7 53.92 53.79 -14.85
C ASN A 7 53.89 52.51 -14.00
N ILE A 8 53.08 52.52 -12.95
CA ILE A 8 52.73 51.33 -12.17
C ILE A 8 51.40 50.81 -12.71
N ARG A 9 51.40 49.64 -13.31
CA ARG A 9 50.17 48.94 -13.71
C ARG A 9 49.61 48.17 -12.51
N PRO A 10 48.34 48.31 -12.14
CA PRO A 10 47.71 47.41 -11.17
C PRO A 10 47.31 46.09 -11.87
N SER A 11 47.82 45.00 -11.32
CA SER A 11 47.51 43.63 -11.69
C SER A 11 46.13 43.30 -11.14
N LEU A 12 45.13 43.08 -12.02
CA LEU A 12 43.84 42.53 -11.66
C LEU A 12 43.99 41.03 -11.42
N PHE A 13 43.97 40.62 -10.16
CA PHE A 13 43.73 39.23 -9.80
C PHE A 13 42.22 38.94 -9.94
N ALA A 14 41.85 38.28 -11.03
CA ALA A 14 40.53 37.74 -11.20
C ALA A 14 40.41 36.43 -10.38
N SER A 15 39.83 36.55 -9.21
CA SER A 15 39.46 35.38 -8.39
C SER A 15 38.24 34.71 -9.00
N VAL A 16 38.46 33.57 -9.71
CA VAL A 16 37.40 32.69 -10.17
C VAL A 16 36.89 31.89 -8.96
N VAL A 17 35.76 32.28 -8.39
CA VAL A 17 35.06 31.50 -7.41
C VAL A 17 34.26 30.41 -8.17
N LEU A 18 34.81 29.20 -8.21
CA LEU A 18 34.11 28.02 -8.71
C LEU A 18 33.12 27.54 -7.67
N ALA A 19 31.88 27.97 -7.78
CA ALA A 19 30.79 27.45 -6.94
C ALA A 19 30.47 26.01 -7.35
N LEU A 20 30.92 25.03 -6.57
CA LEU A 20 30.48 23.64 -6.66
C LEU A 20 29.02 23.57 -6.18
N LEU A 21 28.09 23.53 -7.11
CA LEU A 21 26.72 23.12 -6.87
C LEU A 21 26.70 21.61 -6.59
N LEU A 22 26.84 21.24 -5.33
CA LEU A 22 26.49 19.90 -4.85
C LEU A 22 24.97 19.74 -4.97
N GLY A 23 24.54 19.22 -6.12
CA GLY A 23 23.18 18.75 -6.31
C GLY A 23 22.92 17.62 -5.33
N ALA A 24 22.21 17.92 -4.23
CA ALA A 24 21.66 16.90 -3.37
C ALA A 24 20.59 16.15 -4.17
N CYS A 25 20.97 15.03 -4.80
CA CYS A 25 20.02 14.02 -5.23
C CYS A 25 19.37 13.48 -3.96
N SER A 26 18.25 14.05 -3.57
CA SER A 26 17.33 13.40 -2.62
C SER A 26 16.86 12.12 -3.31
N THR A 27 17.50 11.00 -3.01
CA THR A 27 16.94 9.69 -3.30
C THR A 27 15.68 9.59 -2.45
N MET A 28 14.51 9.84 -3.06
CA MET A 28 13.25 9.44 -2.48
C MET A 28 13.37 7.92 -2.26
N SER A 29 13.54 7.51 -1.02
CA SER A 29 13.37 6.12 -0.62
C SER A 29 11.91 5.81 -0.93
N MET A 30 11.64 5.22 -2.10
CA MET A 30 10.36 4.59 -2.33
C MET A 30 10.26 3.49 -1.28
N ASP A 31 9.33 3.64 -0.35
CA ASP A 31 8.97 2.54 0.55
C ASP A 31 8.59 1.36 -0.36
N PRO A 32 9.35 0.28 -0.36
CA PRO A 32 9.14 -0.83 -1.30
C PRO A 32 7.87 -1.62 -0.98
N SER A 33 7.16 -1.26 0.06
CA SER A 33 5.93 -1.91 0.49
C SER A 33 4.82 -0.89 0.72
N ARG A 34 3.60 -1.27 0.33
CA ARG A 34 2.38 -0.51 0.65
C ARG A 34 1.58 -1.27 1.68
N THR A 35 1.14 -0.56 2.72
CA THR A 35 0.31 -1.12 3.78
C THR A 35 -1.11 -0.58 3.65
N SER A 36 -2.04 -1.47 3.26
CA SER A 36 -3.47 -1.18 3.23
C SER A 36 -4.07 -1.49 4.60
N LYS A 37 -4.45 -0.44 5.34
CA LYS A 37 -5.31 -0.61 6.51
C LYS A 37 -6.74 -0.81 6.02
N VAL A 38 -7.41 -1.85 6.52
CA VAL A 38 -8.76 -2.20 6.11
C VAL A 38 -9.69 -2.27 7.32
N ALA A 39 -10.85 -1.68 7.20
CA ALA A 39 -11.99 -1.89 8.08
C ALA A 39 -13.03 -2.75 7.36
N LEU A 40 -13.62 -3.70 8.07
CA LEU A 40 -14.59 -4.66 7.55
C LEU A 40 -15.92 -4.47 8.28
N ASP A 41 -17.00 -4.37 7.55
CA ASP A 41 -18.36 -4.35 8.09
C ASP A 41 -19.38 -4.93 7.10
N GLY A 42 -20.61 -5.14 7.59
CA GLY A 42 -21.69 -5.72 6.80
C GLY A 42 -22.30 -4.75 5.78
N ALA A 43 -22.12 -3.44 5.97
CA ALA A 43 -22.69 -2.43 5.06
C ALA A 43 -21.92 -2.37 3.73
N HIS A 44 -20.65 -2.76 3.74
CA HIS A 44 -19.82 -2.81 2.54
C HIS A 44 -19.97 -4.09 1.72
N GLU A 45 -20.71 -5.10 2.21
CA GLU A 45 -21.03 -6.28 1.40
C GLU A 45 -21.97 -5.94 0.25
N VAL A 46 -21.98 -6.79 -0.77
CA VAL A 46 -22.80 -6.58 -1.98
C VAL A 46 -23.62 -7.85 -2.27
N PRO A 47 -24.94 -7.82 -1.97
CA PRO A 47 -25.67 -6.77 -1.27
C PRO A 47 -25.25 -6.66 0.20
N PRO A 48 -25.56 -5.54 0.90
CA PRO A 48 -25.28 -5.42 2.33
C PRO A 48 -25.86 -6.59 3.15
N SER A 49 -25.03 -7.14 4.06
CA SER A 49 -25.43 -8.34 4.84
C SER A 49 -26.39 -8.03 6.00
N GLY A 50 -26.46 -6.76 6.43
CA GLY A 50 -27.19 -6.34 7.63
C GLY A 50 -26.56 -6.81 8.95
N SER A 51 -25.38 -7.46 8.91
CA SER A 51 -24.67 -7.90 10.11
C SER A 51 -24.08 -6.71 10.88
N ALA A 52 -24.14 -6.78 12.20
CA ALA A 52 -23.46 -5.87 13.11
C ALA A 52 -22.00 -6.30 13.40
N ALA A 53 -21.55 -7.40 12.82
CA ALA A 53 -20.17 -7.85 12.91
C ALA A 53 -19.23 -6.82 12.29
N SER A 54 -18.00 -6.80 12.77
CA SER A 54 -16.97 -5.89 12.28
C SER A 54 -15.60 -6.56 12.27
N GLY A 55 -14.68 -5.94 11.61
CA GLY A 55 -13.30 -6.42 11.59
C GLY A 55 -12.32 -5.35 11.11
N GLY A 56 -11.06 -5.68 11.11
CA GLY A 56 -10.03 -4.79 10.58
C GLY A 56 -8.64 -5.40 10.70
N GLY A 57 -7.71 -4.77 10.03
CA GLY A 57 -6.32 -5.19 10.02
C GLY A 57 -5.50 -4.46 8.98
N ALA A 58 -4.42 -5.10 8.58
CA ALA A 58 -3.53 -4.55 7.57
C ALA A 58 -3.02 -5.65 6.63
N ILE A 59 -3.01 -5.34 5.35
CA ILE A 59 -2.37 -6.15 4.30
C ILE A 59 -1.22 -5.35 3.71
N VAL A 60 -0.07 -5.96 3.66
CA VAL A 60 1.14 -5.40 3.07
C VAL A 60 1.34 -6.02 1.69
N VAL A 61 1.47 -5.18 0.69
CA VAL A 61 1.84 -5.59 -0.67
C VAL A 61 3.15 -4.91 -1.03
N ALA A 62 4.21 -5.70 -1.13
CA ALA A 62 5.54 -5.20 -1.42
C ALA A 62 5.72 -4.91 -2.92
N ALA A 63 6.78 -4.15 -3.27
CA ALA A 63 7.10 -3.82 -4.65
C ALA A 63 7.42 -5.05 -5.50
N ASP A 64 7.92 -6.12 -4.89
CA ASP A 64 8.13 -7.43 -5.52
C ASP A 64 6.83 -8.25 -5.63
N LYS A 65 5.68 -7.66 -5.29
CA LYS A 65 4.33 -8.23 -5.31
C LYS A 65 4.07 -9.32 -4.27
N SER A 66 4.99 -9.55 -3.33
CA SER A 66 4.71 -10.42 -2.19
C SER A 66 3.62 -9.81 -1.30
N VAL A 67 2.77 -10.67 -0.74
CA VAL A 67 1.61 -10.26 0.05
C VAL A 67 1.69 -10.90 1.42
N SER A 68 1.41 -10.12 2.46
CA SER A 68 1.37 -10.59 3.84
C SER A 68 0.38 -9.77 4.67
N GLY A 69 0.18 -10.17 5.90
CA GLY A 69 -0.70 -9.44 6.82
C GLY A 69 -1.88 -10.27 7.28
N SER A 70 -2.75 -9.63 8.05
CA SER A 70 -3.91 -10.30 8.65
C SER A 70 -5.03 -9.31 8.96
N VAL A 71 -6.23 -9.86 9.13
CA VAL A 71 -7.40 -9.17 9.66
C VAL A 71 -7.97 -9.94 10.84
N THR A 72 -8.61 -9.23 11.76
CA THR A 72 -9.37 -9.80 12.87
C THR A 72 -10.84 -9.45 12.73
N THR A 73 -11.71 -10.31 13.25
CA THR A 73 -13.15 -10.15 13.19
C THR A 73 -13.77 -10.29 14.59
N THR A 74 -14.81 -9.54 14.84
CA THR A 74 -15.60 -9.58 16.09
C THR A 74 -17.09 -9.63 15.77
N GLY A 75 -17.87 -10.21 16.69
CA GLY A 75 -19.34 -10.28 16.56
C GLY A 75 -19.83 -11.33 15.54
N MET A 76 -18.95 -12.23 15.08
CA MET A 76 -19.30 -13.29 14.11
C MET A 76 -18.53 -14.58 14.33
N GLN A 77 -19.05 -15.67 13.78
CA GLN A 77 -18.38 -16.97 13.69
C GLN A 77 -17.89 -17.18 12.25
N GLY A 78 -16.75 -16.57 11.89
CA GLY A 78 -16.15 -16.69 10.58
C GLY A 78 -15.79 -18.14 10.21
N LYS A 79 -16.10 -18.55 8.99
CA LYS A 79 -15.82 -19.89 8.45
C LYS A 79 -14.69 -19.86 7.44
N VAL A 80 -14.70 -18.89 6.55
CA VAL A 80 -13.65 -18.65 5.54
C VAL A 80 -13.50 -17.15 5.29
N ALA A 81 -12.32 -16.75 4.82
CA ALA A 81 -12.04 -15.37 4.43
C ALA A 81 -11.19 -15.36 3.16
N HIS A 82 -11.40 -14.34 2.32
CA HIS A 82 -10.73 -14.25 1.03
C HIS A 82 -10.31 -12.82 0.71
N ILE A 83 -9.26 -12.69 -0.12
CA ILE A 83 -9.03 -11.50 -0.93
C ILE A 83 -9.64 -11.78 -2.31
N HIS A 84 -10.45 -10.85 -2.80
CA HIS A 84 -11.12 -10.90 -4.10
C HIS A 84 -10.66 -9.77 -5.00
N GLU A 85 -10.89 -9.92 -6.31
CA GLU A 85 -10.78 -8.83 -7.28
C GLU A 85 -12.16 -8.28 -7.61
N GLY A 86 -12.38 -7.00 -7.26
CA GLY A 86 -13.63 -6.29 -7.54
C GLY A 86 -13.48 -4.82 -7.15
N ALA A 87 -14.04 -3.94 -7.96
CA ALA A 87 -14.15 -2.53 -7.62
C ALA A 87 -15.08 -2.33 -6.41
N LEU A 88 -15.02 -1.14 -5.81
CA LEU A 88 -15.94 -0.78 -4.74
C LEU A 88 -17.40 -0.97 -5.21
N GLY A 89 -18.18 -1.70 -4.41
CA GLY A 89 -19.58 -2.02 -4.73
C GLY A 89 -19.79 -3.11 -5.78
N ALA A 90 -18.74 -3.84 -6.19
CA ALA A 90 -18.84 -4.95 -7.13
C ALA A 90 -18.26 -6.23 -6.55
N ASN A 91 -18.92 -7.37 -6.80
CA ASN A 91 -18.40 -8.70 -6.49
C ASN A 91 -17.44 -9.17 -7.58
N GLY A 92 -16.50 -10.05 -7.22
CA GLY A 92 -15.56 -10.61 -8.16
C GLY A 92 -14.90 -11.92 -7.68
N PRO A 93 -14.00 -12.49 -8.49
CA PRO A 93 -13.40 -13.77 -8.19
C PRO A 93 -12.47 -13.74 -6.98
N VAL A 94 -12.33 -14.90 -6.32
CA VAL A 94 -11.34 -15.12 -5.27
C VAL A 94 -9.94 -15.10 -5.88
N LEU A 95 -9.04 -14.33 -5.29
CA LEU A 95 -7.60 -14.32 -5.60
C LEU A 95 -6.78 -15.10 -4.57
N VAL A 96 -7.09 -14.91 -3.29
CA VAL A 96 -6.35 -15.53 -2.18
C VAL A 96 -7.31 -16.00 -1.10
N SER A 97 -7.22 -17.26 -0.73
CA SER A 97 -7.86 -17.76 0.49
C SER A 97 -6.99 -17.44 1.70
N LEU A 98 -7.56 -16.79 2.70
CA LEU A 98 -6.87 -16.51 3.96
C LEU A 98 -6.91 -17.72 4.88
N ALA A 99 -5.82 -17.95 5.61
CA ALA A 99 -5.74 -19.00 6.61
C ALA A 99 -6.28 -18.51 7.96
N LYS A 100 -7.09 -19.32 8.63
CA LYS A 100 -7.48 -19.05 10.02
C LYS A 100 -6.26 -19.28 10.92
N SER A 101 -5.74 -18.22 11.51
CA SER A 101 -4.52 -18.22 12.33
C SER A 101 -4.79 -18.03 13.83
N GLY A 102 -6.05 -17.83 14.20
CA GLY A 102 -6.50 -17.66 15.58
C GLY A 102 -8.01 -17.54 15.65
N ASP A 103 -8.54 -17.31 16.83
CA ASP A 103 -9.97 -17.06 16.98
C ASP A 103 -10.29 -15.68 16.39
N GLY A 104 -11.17 -15.68 15.37
CA GLY A 104 -11.48 -14.49 14.59
C GLY A 104 -10.33 -13.90 13.78
N THR A 105 -9.15 -14.54 13.69
CA THR A 105 -7.98 -14.01 12.98
C THR A 105 -7.74 -14.75 11.68
N TRP A 106 -7.52 -14.00 10.59
CA TRP A 106 -7.33 -14.48 9.24
C TRP A 106 -6.06 -13.90 8.65
N SER A 107 -5.10 -14.72 8.26
CA SER A 107 -3.79 -14.30 7.76
C SER A 107 -3.58 -14.71 6.32
N VAL A 108 -2.85 -13.90 5.57
CA VAL A 108 -2.35 -14.29 4.25
C VAL A 108 -1.39 -15.46 4.43
N PRO A 109 -1.57 -16.58 3.72
CA PRO A 109 -0.62 -17.68 3.78
C PRO A 109 0.78 -17.26 3.34
N PRO A 110 1.85 -17.88 3.88
CA PRO A 110 3.21 -17.61 3.45
C PRO A 110 3.41 -17.88 1.95
N GLY A 111 4.25 -17.07 1.30
CA GLY A 111 4.63 -17.27 -0.10
C GLY A 111 3.62 -16.73 -1.12
N ILE A 112 2.53 -16.11 -0.72
CA ILE A 112 1.60 -15.46 -1.65
C ILE A 112 2.29 -14.31 -2.36
N ARG A 113 2.11 -14.26 -3.68
CA ARG A 113 2.61 -13.21 -4.56
C ARG A 113 1.57 -12.92 -5.63
N PHE A 114 1.24 -11.65 -5.81
CA PHE A 114 0.34 -11.23 -6.89
C PHE A 114 1.02 -11.34 -8.25
N THR A 115 0.24 -11.67 -9.29
CA THR A 115 0.64 -11.48 -10.69
C THR A 115 0.71 -9.99 -11.01
N ASP A 116 1.26 -9.63 -12.17
CA ASP A 116 1.29 -8.23 -12.64
C ASP A 116 -0.12 -7.64 -12.75
N ALA A 117 -1.07 -8.40 -13.24
CA ALA A 117 -2.46 -7.99 -13.36
C ALA A 117 -3.11 -7.77 -11.99
N GLN A 118 -2.92 -8.69 -11.03
CA GLN A 118 -3.45 -8.57 -9.68
C GLN A 118 -2.82 -7.38 -8.93
N TYR A 119 -1.52 -7.15 -9.12
CA TYR A 119 -0.84 -5.99 -8.54
C TYR A 119 -1.36 -4.67 -9.13
N ALA A 120 -1.62 -4.62 -10.44
CA ALA A 120 -2.26 -3.47 -11.08
C ALA A 120 -3.68 -3.24 -10.55
N SER A 121 -4.46 -4.31 -10.33
CA SER A 121 -5.78 -4.23 -9.70
C SER A 121 -5.71 -3.72 -8.26
N TYR A 122 -4.69 -4.16 -7.48
CA TYR A 122 -4.42 -3.61 -6.15
C TYR A 122 -4.13 -2.12 -6.21
N GLN A 123 -3.22 -1.68 -7.08
CA GLN A 123 -2.86 -0.26 -7.25
C GLN A 123 -4.07 0.60 -7.68
N ALA A 124 -5.02 0.00 -8.38
CA ALA A 124 -6.26 0.66 -8.79
C ALA A 124 -7.37 0.63 -7.71
N GLY A 125 -7.08 0.09 -6.50
CA GLY A 125 -8.07 -0.05 -5.42
C GLY A 125 -9.20 -1.05 -5.75
N LYS A 126 -8.93 -2.03 -6.61
CA LYS A 126 -9.91 -3.03 -7.06
C LYS A 126 -9.76 -4.38 -6.36
N LEU A 127 -9.21 -4.40 -5.17
CA LEU A 127 -9.20 -5.61 -4.32
C LEU A 127 -9.99 -5.36 -3.05
N TYR A 128 -10.62 -6.41 -2.53
CA TYR A 128 -11.32 -6.37 -1.25
C TYR A 128 -11.11 -7.65 -0.46
N ILE A 129 -11.25 -7.55 0.86
CA ILE A 129 -11.36 -8.70 1.75
C ILE A 129 -12.82 -8.87 2.13
N ASN A 130 -13.28 -10.13 2.19
CA ASN A 130 -14.49 -10.44 2.92
C ASN A 130 -14.32 -11.69 3.79
N VAL A 131 -15.19 -11.80 4.80
CA VAL A 131 -15.26 -12.93 5.72
C VAL A 131 -16.67 -13.48 5.70
N HIS A 132 -16.78 -14.78 5.51
CA HIS A 132 -18.04 -15.49 5.39
C HIS A 132 -18.35 -16.25 6.68
N SER A 133 -19.64 -16.42 6.98
CA SER A 133 -20.11 -17.26 8.06
C SER A 133 -21.15 -18.28 7.58
N ALA A 134 -21.62 -19.12 8.47
CA ALA A 134 -22.72 -20.03 8.14
C ALA A 134 -24.05 -19.27 7.89
N THR A 135 -24.23 -18.12 8.54
CA THR A 135 -25.42 -17.27 8.37
C THR A 135 -25.37 -16.47 7.07
N ASN A 136 -24.17 -16.01 6.70
CA ASN A 136 -23.92 -15.22 5.49
C ASN A 136 -22.86 -15.92 4.63
N PRO A 137 -23.22 -16.98 3.90
CA PRO A 137 -22.25 -17.74 3.10
C PRO A 137 -21.73 -16.98 1.87
N GLY A 138 -22.42 -15.94 1.43
CA GLY A 138 -21.98 -15.04 0.36
C GLY A 138 -21.00 -13.97 0.81
N GLY A 139 -20.86 -13.75 2.13
CA GLY A 139 -20.05 -12.72 2.77
C GLY A 139 -20.81 -12.05 3.90
N GLU A 140 -20.19 -11.92 5.07
CA GLU A 140 -20.81 -11.26 6.22
C GLU A 140 -20.27 -9.86 6.45
N ILE A 141 -18.97 -9.69 6.32
CA ILE A 141 -18.31 -8.38 6.42
C ILE A 141 -17.26 -8.25 5.32
N ARG A 142 -17.13 -7.04 4.78
CA ARG A 142 -16.25 -6.70 3.68
C ARG A 142 -15.53 -5.37 3.89
N GLY A 143 -14.33 -5.23 3.34
CA GLY A 143 -13.59 -3.97 3.27
C GLY A 143 -12.69 -3.90 2.05
N GLN A 144 -12.64 -2.73 1.41
CA GLN A 144 -11.80 -2.51 0.23
C GLN A 144 -10.34 -2.34 0.63
N LEU A 145 -9.42 -2.94 -0.11
CA LEU A 145 -7.98 -2.75 0.02
C LEU A 145 -7.56 -1.54 -0.82
N LEU A 146 -7.21 -0.47 -0.14
CA LEU A 146 -6.70 0.76 -0.77
C LEU A 146 -5.19 0.83 -0.56
N PRO A 147 -4.39 1.07 -1.64
CA PRO A 147 -2.93 1.13 -1.59
C PRO A 147 -2.38 2.36 -0.87
#